data_3d49d31c155fbf56b11cc61014cb6086
#
_entry.id   3d49d31c155fbf56b11cc61014cb6086
#
_cell.length_a   1.000
_cell.length_b   1.000
_cell.length_c   1.000
_cell.angle_alpha   90.00
_cell.angle_beta   90.00
_cell.angle_gamma   90.00
#
_symmetry.space_group_name_H-M   'P 1'
#
loop_
_entity.id
_entity.type
_entity.pdbx_description
1 polymer ?
#
loop_
_entity_poly.entity_id
_entity_poly.type
_entity_poly.pdbx_seq_one_letter_code
_entity_poly.pdbx_strand_id
1 'polypeptide(L)'
;MVLILNVVPLGNKLNQDLNTKRFVFRLDYVVHSLTFLVFAWIWVLGKIKDVCWFESYEVLKFGGIIFVSAMGIELLQIFVPYRTFNPMDMMANLFGAILTLLFIFISHRRHLEHRKVIYNTKILATDSTEDTEKVI
;
A
#
# COMPACT_ATOMS: atom_id res chain seq x y z
N MET A 1 -10.18 1.38 -12.05
CA MET A 1 -11.31 0.74 -11.34
C MET A 1 -11.36 1.11 -9.85
N VAL A 2 -10.27 1.04 -9.12
CA VAL A 2 -10.24 1.32 -7.66
C VAL A 2 -10.62 2.77 -7.32
N LEU A 3 -10.13 3.75 -8.10
CA LEU A 3 -10.50 5.17 -7.93
C LEU A 3 -11.99 5.44 -8.16
N ILE A 4 -12.63 4.69 -9.05
CA ILE A 4 -14.05 4.82 -9.38
C ILE A 4 -14.93 4.40 -8.19
N LEU A 5 -14.54 3.35 -7.44
CA LEU A 5 -15.28 2.89 -6.26
C LEU A 5 -15.35 3.93 -5.15
N ASN A 6 -14.32 4.78 -5.01
CA ASN A 6 -14.31 5.86 -4.02
C ASN A 6 -15.09 7.10 -4.46
N VAL A 7 -15.34 7.26 -5.76
CA VAL A 7 -16.05 8.41 -6.32
C VAL A 7 -17.53 8.13 -6.51
N VAL A 8 -17.92 6.87 -6.76
CA VAL A 8 -19.32 6.48 -6.96
C VAL A 8 -20.05 6.36 -5.60
N PRO A 9 -21.18 7.02 -5.38
CA PRO A 9 -21.96 6.86 -4.16
C PRO A 9 -22.53 5.43 -4.11
N LEU A 10 -22.02 4.62 -3.18
CA LEU A 10 -22.64 3.35 -2.81
C LEU A 10 -24.01 3.67 -2.21
N GLY A 11 -25.06 3.26 -2.92
CA GLY A 11 -26.42 3.73 -2.72
C GLY A 11 -26.88 3.75 -1.25
N ASN A 12 -27.60 4.80 -0.91
CA ASN A 12 -28.16 5.05 0.43
C ASN A 12 -28.93 3.87 1.03
N LYS A 13 -29.49 2.97 0.22
CA LYS A 13 -30.21 1.77 0.66
C LYS A 13 -29.31 0.77 1.38
N LEU A 14 -28.10 0.52 0.86
CA LEU A 14 -27.18 -0.44 1.50
C LEU A 14 -26.67 0.08 2.85
N ASN A 15 -26.48 1.39 2.97
CA ASN A 15 -26.10 2.04 4.23
C ASN A 15 -27.24 2.04 5.26
N GLN A 16 -28.50 2.06 4.84
CA GLN A 16 -29.66 2.01 5.76
C GLN A 16 -29.89 0.63 6.35
N ASP A 17 -29.71 -0.44 5.57
CA ASP A 17 -29.90 -1.83 6.02
C ASP A 17 -28.80 -2.29 6.99
N LEU A 18 -27.58 -1.79 6.84
CA LEU A 18 -26.45 -2.13 7.71
C LEU A 18 -26.37 -1.23 8.97
N ASN A 19 -27.18 -0.17 9.04
CA ASN A 19 -27.17 0.80 10.13
C ASN A 19 -28.14 0.39 11.27
N THR A 20 -28.09 -0.87 11.72
CA THR A 20 -28.74 -1.29 12.94
C THR A 20 -28.06 -0.69 14.17
N LYS A 21 -28.58 0.40 14.61
CA LYS A 21 -28.63 1.08 15.93
C LYS A 21 -27.47 0.99 16.97
N ARG A 22 -26.34 0.32 16.71
CA ARG A 22 -25.26 0.22 17.73
C ARG A 22 -23.81 0.48 17.25
N PHE A 23 -23.55 0.45 15.95
CA PHE A 23 -22.25 0.82 15.41
C PHE A 23 -22.43 1.64 14.14
N VAL A 24 -22.18 2.93 14.22
CA VAL A 24 -22.19 3.87 13.08
C VAL A 24 -20.91 3.64 12.25
N PHE A 25 -20.62 2.40 11.89
CA PHE A 25 -19.58 2.09 10.92
C PHE A 25 -20.23 2.11 9.55
N ARG A 26 -20.15 3.24 8.88
CA ARG A 26 -20.59 3.32 7.48
C ARG A 26 -19.67 2.43 6.65
N LEU A 27 -20.28 1.53 5.87
CA LEU A 27 -19.56 0.66 4.91
C LEU A 27 -18.63 1.47 3.99
N ASP A 28 -19.00 2.71 3.74
CA ASP A 28 -18.23 3.70 2.96
C ASP A 28 -16.81 3.88 3.52
N TYR A 29 -16.64 4.06 4.83
CA TYR A 29 -15.31 4.19 5.45
C TYR A 29 -14.44 2.96 5.28
N VAL A 30 -15.04 1.77 5.31
CA VAL A 30 -14.33 0.51 5.08
C VAL A 30 -13.84 0.45 3.63
N VAL A 31 -14.70 0.82 2.68
CA VAL A 31 -14.33 0.85 1.25
C VAL A 31 -13.21 1.85 1.00
N HIS A 32 -13.29 3.05 1.58
CA HIS A 32 -12.23 4.06 1.50
C HIS A 32 -10.89 3.53 2.02
N SER A 33 -10.89 2.92 3.20
CA SER A 33 -9.68 2.34 3.79
C SER A 33 -9.11 1.18 2.97
N LEU A 34 -9.97 0.24 2.52
CA LEU A 34 -9.55 -0.94 1.77
C LEU A 34 -9.00 -0.60 0.37
N THR A 35 -9.44 0.51 -0.21
CA THR A 35 -8.92 0.98 -1.50
C THR A 35 -7.40 1.13 -1.49
N PHE A 36 -6.84 1.59 -0.38
CA PHE A 36 -5.39 1.79 -0.26
C PHE A 36 -4.60 0.49 -0.13
N LEU A 37 -5.22 -0.63 0.26
CA LEU A 37 -4.56 -1.94 0.27
C LEU A 37 -4.16 -2.41 -1.14
N VAL A 38 -4.78 -1.88 -2.18
CA VAL A 38 -4.38 -2.16 -3.56
C VAL A 38 -2.95 -1.68 -3.84
N PHE A 39 -2.53 -0.57 -3.25
CA PHE A 39 -1.13 -0.13 -3.35
C PHE A 39 -0.17 -1.11 -2.68
N ALA A 40 -0.57 -1.74 -1.57
CA ALA A 40 0.22 -2.81 -0.95
C ALA A 40 0.37 -4.02 -1.89
N TRP A 41 -0.70 -4.41 -2.59
CA TRP A 41 -0.65 -5.47 -3.60
C TRP A 41 0.28 -5.13 -4.76
N ILE A 42 0.18 -3.91 -5.30
CA ILE A 42 1.07 -3.44 -6.36
C ILE A 42 2.53 -3.51 -5.90
N TRP A 43 2.83 -3.07 -4.68
CA TRP A 43 4.15 -3.15 -4.08
C TRP A 43 4.67 -4.60 -4.01
N VAL A 44 3.88 -5.52 -3.46
CA VAL A 44 4.25 -6.93 -3.32
C VAL A 44 4.50 -7.58 -4.68
N LEU A 45 3.61 -7.36 -5.65
CA LEU A 45 3.78 -7.88 -7.02
C LEU A 45 5.05 -7.34 -7.68
N GLY A 46 5.37 -6.07 -7.46
CA GLY A 46 6.62 -5.47 -7.91
C GLY A 46 7.84 -6.17 -7.32
N LYS A 47 7.81 -6.44 -6.00
CA LYS A 47 8.93 -7.13 -5.32
C LYS A 47 9.08 -8.60 -5.73
N ILE A 48 7.97 -9.30 -5.99
CA ILE A 48 8.01 -10.67 -6.52
C ILE A 48 8.64 -10.73 -7.91
N LYS A 49 8.42 -9.69 -8.72
CA LYS A 49 8.97 -9.59 -10.08
C LYS A 49 10.31 -8.85 -10.15
N ASP A 50 10.95 -8.60 -9.01
CA ASP A 50 12.20 -7.82 -8.90
C ASP A 50 12.14 -6.44 -9.59
N VAL A 51 10.95 -5.84 -9.67
CA VAL A 51 10.78 -4.50 -10.21
C VAL A 51 11.25 -3.48 -9.19
N CYS A 52 12.21 -2.65 -9.59
CA CYS A 52 12.61 -1.47 -8.83
C CYS A 52 11.75 -0.29 -9.29
N TRP A 53 10.83 0.18 -8.45
CA TRP A 53 9.94 1.30 -8.78
C TRP A 53 10.68 2.63 -8.88
N PHE A 54 11.73 2.79 -8.05
CA PHE A 54 12.55 4.00 -8.02
C PHE A 54 13.98 3.63 -7.64
N GLU A 55 14.97 4.22 -8.30
CA GLU A 55 16.39 3.97 -8.03
C GLU A 55 16.83 4.35 -6.60
N SER A 56 16.24 5.42 -6.06
CA SER A 56 16.57 5.91 -4.72
C SER A 56 15.30 6.28 -3.95
N TYR A 57 15.35 6.10 -2.62
CA TYR A 57 14.24 6.44 -1.70
C TYR A 57 12.90 5.81 -2.12
N GLU A 58 12.94 4.56 -2.58
CA GLU A 58 11.80 3.85 -3.17
C GLU A 58 10.55 3.88 -2.27
N VAL A 59 10.71 3.53 -0.98
CA VAL A 59 9.60 3.53 0.00
C VAL A 59 9.04 4.94 0.21
N LEU A 60 9.91 5.94 0.27
CA LEU A 60 9.49 7.33 0.50
C LEU A 60 8.71 7.89 -0.70
N LYS A 61 9.20 7.66 -1.91
CA LYS A 61 8.55 8.11 -3.14
C LYS A 61 7.21 7.40 -3.36
N PHE A 62 7.19 6.09 -3.18
CA PHE A 62 5.96 5.31 -3.29
C PHE A 62 4.94 5.71 -2.21
N GLY A 63 5.43 5.96 -0.98
CA GLY A 63 4.63 6.48 0.11
C GLY A 63 4.04 7.86 -0.17
N GLY A 64 4.82 8.75 -0.79
CA GLY A 64 4.35 10.05 -1.24
C GLY A 64 3.19 9.95 -2.23
N ILE A 65 3.26 9.02 -3.18
CA ILE A 65 2.16 8.76 -4.13
C ILE A 65 0.90 8.32 -3.39
N ILE A 66 1.03 7.39 -2.44
CA ILE A 66 -0.11 6.91 -1.64
C ILE A 66 -0.74 8.07 -0.86
N PHE A 67 0.09 8.89 -0.20
CA PHE A 67 -0.38 10.01 0.61
C PHE A 67 -1.09 11.07 -0.24
N VAL A 68 -0.49 11.48 -1.36
CA VAL A 68 -1.09 12.42 -2.30
C VAL A 68 -2.40 11.87 -2.88
N SER A 69 -2.46 10.56 -3.17
CA SER A 69 -3.69 9.91 -3.62
C SER A 69 -4.78 9.93 -2.56
N ALA A 70 -4.43 9.71 -1.27
CA ALA A 70 -5.39 9.72 -0.17
C ALA A 70 -6.06 11.09 0.00
N MET A 71 -5.29 12.17 -0.13
CA MET A 71 -5.84 13.52 -0.07
C MET A 71 -6.54 13.92 -1.37
N GLY A 72 -5.94 13.56 -2.51
CA GLY A 72 -6.43 13.96 -3.83
C GLY A 72 -7.80 13.39 -4.17
N ILE A 73 -8.09 12.15 -3.74
CA ILE A 73 -9.40 11.52 -3.96
C ILE A 73 -10.54 12.37 -3.37
N GLU A 74 -10.38 12.86 -2.15
CA GLU A 74 -11.39 13.69 -1.49
C GLU A 74 -11.56 15.05 -2.17
N LEU A 75 -10.46 15.64 -2.62
CA LEU A 75 -10.52 16.91 -3.35
C LEU A 75 -11.21 16.72 -4.71
N LEU A 76 -10.96 15.59 -5.39
CA LEU A 76 -11.64 15.28 -6.65
C LEU A 76 -13.14 15.06 -6.48
N GLN A 77 -13.58 14.60 -5.31
CA GLN A 77 -15.02 14.42 -5.04
C GLN A 77 -15.81 15.73 -5.02
N ILE A 78 -15.17 16.87 -4.76
CA ILE A 78 -15.80 18.19 -4.82
C ILE A 78 -16.34 18.50 -6.22
N PHE A 79 -15.70 17.96 -7.27
CA PHE A 79 -16.11 18.14 -8.66
C PHE A 79 -17.21 17.17 -9.12
N VAL A 80 -17.59 16.19 -8.27
CA VAL A 80 -18.63 15.23 -8.61
C VAL A 80 -19.99 15.79 -8.18
N PRO A 81 -20.97 15.95 -9.10
CA PRO A 81 -22.31 16.38 -8.75
C PRO A 81 -22.91 15.51 -7.64
N TYR A 82 -23.60 16.15 -6.70
CA TYR A 82 -24.26 15.48 -5.54
C TYR A 82 -23.33 14.89 -4.49
N ARG A 83 -22.01 15.10 -4.56
CA ARG A 83 -21.07 14.73 -3.49
C ARG A 83 -20.55 15.98 -2.79
N THR A 84 -20.50 15.90 -1.47
CA THR A 84 -19.92 16.94 -0.61
C THR A 84 -18.67 16.38 0.04
N PHE A 85 -17.67 17.23 0.23
CA PHE A 85 -16.49 16.88 0.99
C PHE A 85 -16.86 16.36 2.37
N ASN A 86 -16.37 15.18 2.73
CA ASN A 86 -16.61 14.56 4.03
C ASN A 86 -15.28 14.33 4.76
N PRO A 87 -15.00 15.07 5.84
CA PRO A 87 -13.77 14.91 6.60
C PRO A 87 -13.54 13.48 7.13
N MET A 88 -14.61 12.75 7.42
CA MET A 88 -14.52 11.36 7.91
C MET A 88 -14.05 10.40 6.82
N ASP A 89 -14.46 10.61 5.56
CA ASP A 89 -13.99 9.82 4.42
C ASP A 89 -12.50 10.09 4.18
N MET A 90 -12.06 11.35 4.32
CA MET A 90 -10.64 11.70 4.27
C MET A 90 -9.82 11.01 5.38
N MET A 91 -10.36 10.97 6.61
CA MET A 91 -9.70 10.23 7.70
C MET A 91 -9.63 8.73 7.43
N ALA A 92 -10.66 8.14 6.86
CA ALA A 92 -10.66 6.73 6.46
C ALA A 92 -9.62 6.44 5.37
N ASN A 93 -9.48 7.32 4.38
CA ASN A 93 -8.45 7.25 3.35
C ASN A 93 -7.03 7.33 3.96
N LEU A 94 -6.80 8.30 4.85
CA LEU A 94 -5.51 8.45 5.55
C LEU A 94 -5.20 7.24 6.41
N PHE A 95 -6.17 6.69 7.12
CA PHE A 95 -5.99 5.47 7.91
C PHE A 95 -5.59 4.29 7.04
N GLY A 96 -6.28 4.06 5.91
CA GLY A 96 -5.92 3.03 4.94
C GLY A 96 -4.52 3.24 4.34
N ALA A 97 -4.16 4.49 4.04
CA ALA A 97 -2.84 4.85 3.56
C ALA A 97 -1.74 4.54 4.59
N ILE A 98 -1.96 4.89 5.87
CA ILE A 98 -1.01 4.60 6.97
C ILE A 98 -0.81 3.09 7.12
N LEU A 99 -1.87 2.30 7.15
CA LEU A 99 -1.77 0.84 7.22
C LEU A 99 -0.98 0.26 6.05
N THR A 100 -1.25 0.75 4.85
CA THR A 100 -0.52 0.35 3.64
C THR A 100 0.97 0.70 3.73
N LEU A 101 1.30 1.90 4.20
CA LEU A 101 2.69 2.33 4.38
C LEU A 101 3.44 1.51 5.43
N LEU A 102 2.81 1.19 6.54
CA LEU A 102 3.38 0.29 7.56
C LEU A 102 3.68 -1.09 6.97
N PHE A 103 2.74 -1.64 6.21
CA PHE A 103 2.93 -2.91 5.53
C PHE A 103 4.10 -2.87 4.54
N ILE A 104 4.16 -1.84 3.70
CA ILE A 104 5.24 -1.63 2.72
C ILE A 104 6.60 -1.51 3.43
N PHE A 105 6.67 -0.74 4.50
CA PHE A 105 7.90 -0.55 5.27
C PHE A 105 8.42 -1.87 5.87
N ILE A 106 7.54 -2.66 6.48
CA ILE A 106 7.89 -3.97 7.05
C ILE A 106 8.32 -4.93 5.93
N SER A 107 7.58 -4.98 4.83
CA SER A 107 7.90 -5.82 3.67
C SER A 107 9.26 -5.45 3.06
N HIS A 108 9.53 -4.17 2.90
CA HIS A 108 10.79 -3.67 2.36
C HIS A 108 11.98 -4.06 3.26
N ARG A 109 11.87 -3.90 4.57
CA ARG A 109 12.92 -4.33 5.52
C ARG A 109 13.22 -5.82 5.41
N ARG A 110 12.19 -6.66 5.40
CA ARG A 110 12.36 -8.13 5.25
C ARG A 110 13.04 -8.49 3.94
N HIS A 111 12.67 -7.83 2.84
CA HIS A 111 13.29 -8.06 1.54
C HIS A 111 14.79 -7.70 1.54
N LEU A 112 15.18 -6.59 2.16
CA LEU A 112 16.58 -6.20 2.29
C LEU A 112 17.39 -7.18 3.14
N GLU A 113 16.85 -7.66 4.25
CA GLU A 113 17.49 -8.66 5.12
C GLU A 113 17.72 -9.98 4.36
N HIS A 114 16.73 -10.44 3.62
CA HIS A 114 16.84 -11.65 2.81
C HIS A 114 17.93 -11.53 1.74
N ARG A 115 18.00 -10.38 1.05
CA ARG A 115 19.06 -10.13 0.06
C ARG A 115 20.46 -10.11 0.67
N LYS A 116 20.62 -9.54 1.88
CA LYS A 116 21.91 -9.56 2.60
C LYS A 116 22.36 -10.98 2.93
N VAL A 117 21.43 -11.83 3.39
CA VAL A 117 21.74 -13.23 3.70
C VAL A 117 22.23 -13.96 2.44
N ILE A 118 21.49 -13.83 1.32
CA ILE A 118 21.88 -14.46 0.04
C ILE A 118 23.26 -13.97 -0.42
N TYR A 119 23.52 -12.67 -0.32
CA TYR A 119 24.79 -12.09 -0.71
C TYR A 119 25.95 -12.65 0.13
N ASN A 120 25.80 -12.69 1.45
CA ASN A 120 26.82 -13.24 2.36
C ASN A 120 27.06 -14.73 2.12
N THR A 121 26.00 -15.51 1.87
CA THR A 121 26.14 -16.94 1.55
C THR A 121 26.90 -17.16 0.25
N LYS A 122 26.67 -16.32 -0.76
CA LYS A 122 27.41 -16.40 -2.03
C LYS A 122 28.90 -16.08 -1.84
N ILE A 123 29.24 -15.06 -1.06
CA ILE A 123 30.65 -14.71 -0.78
C ILE A 123 31.36 -15.89 -0.09
N LEU A 124 30.74 -16.46 0.97
CA LEU A 124 31.32 -17.58 1.68
C LEU A 124 31.53 -18.81 0.79
N ALA A 125 30.59 -19.06 -0.13
CA ALA A 125 30.72 -20.16 -1.09
C ALA A 125 31.87 -19.92 -2.09
N THR A 126 32.10 -18.67 -2.51
CA THR A 126 33.21 -18.34 -3.43
C THR A 126 34.55 -18.44 -2.73
N ASP A 127 34.67 -18.00 -1.49
CA ASP A 127 35.89 -18.05 -0.68
C ASP A 127 36.32 -19.50 -0.42
N SER A 128 35.37 -20.39 -0.14
CA SER A 128 35.64 -21.82 0.08
C SER A 128 36.08 -22.57 -1.18
N THR A 129 35.74 -22.11 -2.37
CA THR A 129 36.20 -22.71 -3.64
C THR A 129 37.60 -22.25 -4.00
N GLU A 130 37.96 -21.01 -3.68
CA GLU A 130 39.28 -20.46 -3.96
C GLU A 130 40.37 -21.09 -3.06
N ASP A 131 40.02 -21.41 -1.80
CA ASP A 131 40.95 -22.10 -0.88
C ASP A 131 41.21 -23.56 -1.29
N THR A 132 40.22 -24.23 -1.92
CA THR A 132 40.42 -25.60 -2.42
C THR A 132 41.31 -25.66 -3.64
N GLU A 133 41.31 -24.64 -4.48
CA GLU A 133 42.15 -24.58 -5.69
C GLU A 133 43.64 -24.29 -5.40
N LYS A 134 43.94 -23.65 -4.27
CA LYS A 134 45.31 -23.35 -3.81
C LYS A 134 46.01 -24.51 -3.12
N VAL A 135 45.33 -25.61 -2.84
CA VAL A 135 45.87 -26.79 -2.11
C VAL A 135 46.27 -27.95 -3.07
N ILE A 136 45.96 -27.81 -4.35
CA ILE A 136 46.38 -28.76 -5.43
C ILE A 136 47.60 -28.20 -6.16
#